data_d34c7c922c9b0b1725b6127f856df941
#
_entry.id   d34c7c922c9b0b1725b6127f856df941
#
_cell.length_a   1.000
_cell.length_b   1.000
_cell.length_c   1.000
_cell.angle_alpha   90.00
_cell.angle_beta   90.00
_cell.angle_gamma   90.00
#
_symmetry.space_group_name_H-M   'P 1'
#
loop_
_entity.id
_entity.type
_entity.pdbx_description
1 polymer ?
#
loop_
_entity_poly.entity_id
_entity_poly.type
_entity_poly.pdbx_seq_one_letter_code
_entity_poly.pdbx_strand_id
1 'polypeptide(L)'
;MATVPQQIPGVATNSFLSKERTIAAPGFNRWLVPPAALAIHLCIGMAYGFSVFWLPLSKALTGVAACTPEMGWFEELFASCNWRVASLNFTFTLFIVVLGISAALWGGWLERAGPRKAGVVAALCWCGGLALGALGISMHQLWLIWLGPGIIGGVGLGLGYISPVSTLIKWFPDRRGMATGMAIMGFGGGAMIGAPLAVLLMKHFSSADDPGVAQTFLALAAIYFVFMICGALGYRVPPSGWRPAGWTAPAGNASNTMVTQRHVHLNVAWKTPQFWLVW
;
A
#
# COMPACT_ATOMS: atom_id res chain seq x y z
N MET A 1 -22.07 -9.75 44.17
CA MET A 1 -21.02 -8.77 43.86
C MET A 1 -19.88 -9.53 43.20
N ALA A 2 -19.79 -9.45 41.88
CA ALA A 2 -18.73 -10.10 41.12
C ALA A 2 -17.56 -9.10 41.01
N THR A 3 -16.41 -9.45 41.56
CA THR A 3 -15.17 -8.69 41.49
C THR A 3 -14.66 -8.69 40.05
N VAL A 4 -14.61 -7.51 39.45
CA VAL A 4 -13.94 -7.27 38.16
C VAL A 4 -12.44 -7.53 38.35
N PRO A 5 -11.79 -8.37 37.52
CA PRO A 5 -10.35 -8.58 37.62
C PRO A 5 -9.65 -7.26 37.28
N GLN A 6 -8.87 -6.73 38.24
CA GLN A 6 -7.90 -5.67 37.96
C GLN A 6 -6.91 -6.16 36.91
N GLN A 7 -6.91 -5.54 35.74
CA GLN A 7 -5.83 -5.71 34.78
C GLN A 7 -4.55 -5.15 35.39
N ILE A 8 -3.60 -6.03 35.69
CA ILE A 8 -2.24 -5.68 36.02
C ILE A 8 -1.70 -4.88 34.83
N PRO A 9 -1.17 -3.66 35.02
CA PRO A 9 -0.53 -2.92 33.94
C PRO A 9 0.70 -3.71 33.51
N GLY A 10 0.56 -4.51 32.44
CA GLY A 10 1.72 -5.08 31.76
C GLY A 10 2.62 -3.92 31.36
N VAL A 11 3.91 -4.03 31.63
CA VAL A 11 4.96 -3.11 31.20
C VAL A 11 4.84 -2.98 29.68
N ALA A 12 4.12 -1.96 29.22
CA ALA A 12 4.01 -1.64 27.82
C ALA A 12 5.42 -1.28 27.37
N THR A 13 6.03 -2.13 26.57
CA THR A 13 7.27 -1.80 25.87
C THR A 13 6.98 -0.57 25.02
N ASN A 14 7.42 0.60 25.48
CA ASN A 14 7.20 1.91 24.85
C ASN A 14 8.00 2.01 23.55
N SER A 15 7.75 1.10 22.61
CA SER A 15 8.31 1.17 21.27
C SER A 15 7.91 2.49 20.60
N PHE A 16 8.85 3.12 19.93
CA PHE A 16 8.59 4.35 19.14
C PHE A 16 7.46 4.18 18.12
N LEU A 17 7.22 2.96 17.68
CA LEU A 17 6.18 2.60 16.71
C LEU A 17 4.84 2.23 17.37
N SER A 18 4.73 2.27 18.71
CA SER A 18 3.49 1.87 19.39
C SER A 18 2.34 2.83 19.06
N LYS A 19 1.11 2.30 19.06
CA LYS A 19 -0.12 3.05 18.78
C LYS A 19 -0.30 4.23 19.73
N GLU A 20 0.02 4.05 21.00
CA GLU A 20 -0.10 5.04 22.06
C GLU A 20 0.72 6.30 21.74
N ARG A 21 1.90 6.13 21.15
CA ARG A 21 2.76 7.24 20.70
C ARG A 21 2.28 7.94 19.43
N THR A 22 1.31 7.38 18.74
CA THR A 22 0.69 8.01 17.57
C THR A 22 -0.48 8.91 17.94
N ILE A 23 -0.98 8.84 19.18
CA ILE A 23 -2.08 9.70 19.63
C ILE A 23 -1.61 11.16 19.61
N ALA A 24 -2.42 12.01 18.98
CA ALA A 24 -2.10 13.43 18.86
C ALA A 24 -2.24 14.16 20.19
N ALA A 25 -1.33 15.12 20.44
CA ALA A 25 -1.45 16.02 21.57
C ALA A 25 -2.65 16.97 21.42
N PRO A 26 -3.19 17.52 22.53
CA PRO A 26 -4.21 18.57 22.46
C PRO A 26 -3.76 19.74 21.56
N GLY A 27 -4.66 20.25 20.72
CA GLY A 27 -4.34 21.34 19.80
C GLY A 27 -3.64 20.92 18.50
N PHE A 28 -3.44 19.63 18.24
CA PHE A 28 -2.83 19.18 17.00
C PHE A 28 -3.64 19.60 15.77
N ASN A 29 -2.97 20.19 14.79
CA ASN A 29 -3.60 20.55 13.53
C ASN A 29 -3.79 19.32 12.63
N ARG A 30 -5.06 18.89 12.46
CA ARG A 30 -5.44 17.73 11.66
C ARG A 30 -4.99 17.81 10.18
N TRP A 31 -4.78 19.02 9.65
CA TRP A 31 -4.34 19.22 8.27
C TRP A 31 -2.88 18.82 8.00
N LEU A 32 -2.12 18.48 9.04
CA LEU A 32 -0.79 17.88 8.89
C LEU A 32 -0.85 16.38 8.56
N VAL A 33 -2.01 15.73 8.72
CA VAL A 33 -2.17 14.29 8.43
C VAL A 33 -2.28 14.00 6.93
N PRO A 34 -3.02 14.76 6.11
CA PRO A 34 -3.08 14.53 4.66
C PRO A 34 -1.73 14.47 3.96
N PRO A 35 -0.76 15.37 4.17
CA PRO A 35 0.57 15.25 3.56
C PRO A 35 1.29 13.94 3.93
N ALA A 36 1.19 13.50 5.20
CA ALA A 36 1.78 12.24 5.64
C ALA A 36 1.11 11.02 4.97
N ALA A 37 -0.21 11.06 4.80
CA ALA A 37 -0.97 10.04 4.10
C ALA A 37 -0.64 10.01 2.60
N LEU A 38 -0.56 11.19 1.97
CA LEU A 38 -0.21 11.32 0.55
C LEU A 38 1.20 10.85 0.26
N ALA A 39 2.17 11.07 1.15
CA ALA A 39 3.54 10.60 0.98
C ALA A 39 3.60 9.08 0.79
N ILE A 40 2.76 8.32 1.49
CA ILE A 40 2.67 6.87 1.30
C ILE A 40 1.88 6.52 0.03
N HIS A 41 0.71 7.12 -0.17
CA HIS A 41 -0.16 6.81 -1.29
C HIS A 41 0.46 7.11 -2.66
N LEU A 42 1.19 8.22 -2.79
CA LEU A 42 1.90 8.55 -4.03
C LEU A 42 2.99 7.52 -4.38
N CYS A 43 3.71 7.01 -3.36
CA CYS A 43 4.75 6.00 -3.59
C CYS A 43 4.15 4.66 -4.03
N ILE A 44 3.13 4.17 -3.33
CA ILE A 44 2.50 2.90 -3.69
C ILE A 44 1.64 3.01 -4.95
N GLY A 45 1.15 4.20 -5.27
CA GLY A 45 0.37 4.48 -6.49
C GLY A 45 1.15 4.31 -7.79
N MET A 46 2.49 4.25 -7.72
CA MET A 46 3.32 3.85 -8.85
C MET A 46 2.94 2.46 -9.42
N ALA A 47 2.26 1.63 -8.64
CA ALA A 47 1.74 0.35 -9.11
C ALA A 47 0.93 0.48 -10.41
N TYR A 48 0.14 1.54 -10.55
CA TYR A 48 -0.60 1.82 -11.80
C TYR A 48 0.28 2.25 -12.98
N GLY A 49 1.48 2.75 -12.71
CA GLY A 49 2.47 3.13 -13.72
C GLY A 49 3.43 2.00 -14.11
N PHE A 50 3.29 0.80 -13.53
CA PHE A 50 4.26 -0.29 -13.73
C PHE A 50 4.39 -0.76 -15.18
N SER A 51 3.40 -0.51 -16.01
CA SER A 51 3.42 -0.86 -17.43
C SER A 51 4.57 -0.23 -18.21
N VAL A 52 5.17 0.87 -17.74
CA VAL A 52 6.34 1.52 -18.36
C VAL A 52 7.57 0.61 -18.41
N PHE A 53 7.63 -0.40 -17.54
CA PHE A 53 8.75 -1.35 -17.47
C PHE A 53 8.60 -2.56 -18.37
N TRP A 54 7.38 -2.90 -18.82
CA TRP A 54 7.15 -4.17 -19.51
C TRP A 54 7.87 -4.25 -20.86
N LEU A 55 7.80 -3.19 -21.66
CA LEU A 55 8.46 -3.18 -22.96
C LEU A 55 10.00 -3.18 -22.84
N PRO A 56 10.64 -2.37 -21.99
CA PRO A 56 12.08 -2.48 -21.74
C PRO A 56 12.52 -3.88 -21.24
N LEU A 57 11.77 -4.48 -20.32
CA LEU A 57 12.08 -5.81 -19.78
C LEU A 57 11.88 -6.93 -20.78
N SER A 58 10.91 -6.82 -21.69
CA SER A 58 10.69 -7.81 -22.75
C SER A 58 11.78 -7.82 -23.85
N LYS A 59 12.73 -6.90 -23.76
CA LYS A 59 13.88 -6.75 -24.66
C LYS A 59 15.19 -6.59 -23.89
N ALA A 60 15.22 -7.07 -22.64
CA ALA A 60 16.35 -6.84 -21.74
C ALA A 60 17.64 -7.54 -22.19
N LEU A 61 17.53 -8.68 -22.87
CA LEU A 61 18.68 -9.43 -23.37
C LEU A 61 18.90 -9.10 -24.85
N THR A 62 20.00 -8.40 -25.13
CA THR A 62 20.40 -8.04 -26.51
C THR A 62 20.73 -9.30 -27.31
N GLY A 63 20.15 -9.42 -28.52
CA GLY A 63 20.39 -10.57 -29.40
C GLY A 63 19.70 -11.87 -29.00
N VAL A 64 18.91 -11.89 -27.92
CA VAL A 64 18.16 -13.06 -27.48
C VAL A 64 16.71 -12.97 -27.98
N ALA A 65 16.16 -14.08 -28.48
CA ALA A 65 14.77 -14.16 -28.91
C ALA A 65 13.81 -14.09 -27.71
N ALA A 66 12.57 -13.63 -27.97
CA ALA A 66 11.50 -13.71 -26.99
C ALA A 66 11.11 -15.17 -26.71
N CYS A 67 10.64 -15.43 -25.49
CA CYS A 67 10.10 -16.74 -25.13
C CYS A 67 8.91 -17.10 -26.01
N THR A 68 8.84 -18.33 -26.50
CA THR A 68 7.81 -18.76 -27.46
C THR A 68 6.41 -18.77 -26.80
N PRO A 69 5.33 -18.51 -27.56
CA PRO A 69 3.97 -18.58 -27.02
C PRO A 69 3.58 -19.95 -26.49
N GLU A 70 4.22 -21.01 -26.98
CA GLU A 70 3.97 -22.40 -26.61
C GLU A 70 4.60 -22.77 -25.24
N MET A 71 5.59 -21.98 -24.79
CA MET A 71 6.25 -22.18 -23.52
C MET A 71 5.26 -21.94 -22.36
N GLY A 72 5.18 -22.89 -21.44
CA GLY A 72 4.38 -22.79 -20.23
C GLY A 72 4.83 -21.68 -19.30
N TRP A 73 3.92 -21.11 -18.53
CA TRP A 73 4.25 -20.04 -17.56
C TRP A 73 5.32 -20.44 -16.54
N PHE A 74 5.30 -21.71 -16.11
CA PHE A 74 6.30 -22.22 -15.16
C PHE A 74 7.69 -22.43 -15.80
N GLU A 75 7.74 -22.76 -17.08
CA GLU A 75 8.99 -22.89 -17.82
C GLU A 75 9.65 -21.52 -18.01
N GLU A 76 8.84 -20.48 -18.31
CA GLU A 76 9.33 -19.11 -18.49
C GLU A 76 9.93 -18.51 -17.21
N LEU A 77 9.53 -19.00 -16.01
CA LEU A 77 10.09 -18.53 -14.73
C LEU A 77 11.61 -18.68 -14.63
N PHE A 78 12.16 -19.69 -15.30
CA PHE A 78 13.58 -20.05 -15.25
C PHE A 78 14.25 -20.00 -16.63
N ALA A 79 13.54 -19.52 -17.65
CA ALA A 79 14.03 -19.48 -19.02
C ALA A 79 15.04 -18.35 -19.23
N SER A 80 16.01 -18.59 -20.13
CA SER A 80 17.02 -17.60 -20.53
C SER A 80 16.60 -16.76 -21.75
N CYS A 81 15.34 -16.81 -22.18
CA CYS A 81 14.78 -16.01 -23.26
C CYS A 81 14.24 -14.68 -22.74
N ASN A 82 14.04 -13.70 -23.62
CA ASN A 82 13.36 -12.45 -23.27
C ASN A 82 11.90 -12.72 -22.89
N TRP A 83 11.50 -12.23 -21.73
CA TRP A 83 10.18 -12.49 -21.14
C TRP A 83 9.04 -11.91 -21.99
N ARG A 84 7.95 -12.61 -22.07
CA ARG A 84 6.74 -12.11 -22.72
C ARG A 84 6.13 -10.98 -21.91
N VAL A 85 5.61 -9.97 -22.58
CA VAL A 85 4.89 -8.85 -21.93
C VAL A 85 3.71 -9.35 -21.07
N ALA A 86 3.04 -10.44 -21.49
CA ALA A 86 1.96 -11.06 -20.73
C ALA A 86 2.44 -11.57 -19.35
N SER A 87 3.59 -12.25 -19.30
CA SER A 87 4.16 -12.80 -18.08
C SER A 87 4.68 -11.69 -17.14
N LEU A 88 5.23 -10.62 -17.70
CA LEU A 88 5.58 -9.43 -16.96
C LEU A 88 4.33 -8.73 -16.40
N ASN A 89 3.27 -8.58 -17.20
CA ASN A 89 2.02 -7.98 -16.77
C ASN A 89 1.30 -8.81 -15.69
N PHE A 90 1.54 -10.11 -15.61
CA PHE A 90 1.02 -10.94 -14.52
C PHE A 90 1.51 -10.48 -13.15
N THR A 91 2.68 -9.83 -13.05
CA THR A 91 3.13 -9.16 -11.82
C THR A 91 2.10 -8.13 -11.34
N PHE A 92 1.48 -7.37 -12.26
CA PHE A 92 0.41 -6.43 -11.91
C PHE A 92 -0.80 -7.15 -11.31
N THR A 93 -1.22 -8.25 -11.92
CA THR A 93 -2.31 -9.07 -11.40
C THR A 93 -2.00 -9.57 -9.99
N LEU A 94 -0.78 -10.09 -9.78
CA LEU A 94 -0.34 -10.58 -8.47
C LEU A 94 -0.42 -9.49 -7.40
N PHE A 95 0.14 -8.30 -7.63
CA PHE A 95 0.12 -7.30 -6.57
C PHE A 95 -1.27 -6.70 -6.33
N ILE A 96 -2.18 -6.65 -7.31
CA ILE A 96 -3.57 -6.23 -7.06
C ILE A 96 -4.33 -7.29 -6.25
N VAL A 97 -4.19 -8.57 -6.59
CA VAL A 97 -4.80 -9.67 -5.84
C VAL A 97 -4.27 -9.71 -4.40
N VAL A 98 -2.95 -9.64 -4.24
CA VAL A 98 -2.31 -9.65 -2.91
C VAL A 98 -2.65 -8.39 -2.12
N LEU A 99 -2.77 -7.22 -2.77
CA LEU A 99 -3.27 -6.00 -2.15
C LEU A 99 -4.65 -6.25 -1.50
N GLY A 100 -5.60 -6.79 -2.25
CA GLY A 100 -6.94 -7.07 -1.73
C GLY A 100 -6.93 -8.04 -0.55
N ILE A 101 -6.23 -9.16 -0.70
CA ILE A 101 -6.11 -10.18 0.35
C ILE A 101 -5.43 -9.60 1.60
N SER A 102 -4.30 -8.90 1.44
CA SER A 102 -3.57 -8.34 2.56
C SER A 102 -4.36 -7.23 3.27
N ALA A 103 -5.04 -6.36 2.54
CA ALA A 103 -5.91 -5.35 3.12
C ALA A 103 -7.03 -5.98 3.98
N ALA A 104 -7.65 -7.06 3.51
CA ALA A 104 -8.68 -7.78 4.24
C ALA A 104 -8.13 -8.46 5.51
N LEU A 105 -7.01 -9.18 5.41
CA LEU A 105 -6.44 -9.95 6.52
C LEU A 105 -5.81 -9.06 7.59
N TRP A 106 -5.10 -8.00 7.18
CA TRP A 106 -4.32 -7.16 8.09
C TRP A 106 -5.08 -5.92 8.61
N GLY A 107 -6.33 -5.68 8.15
CA GLY A 107 -7.15 -4.58 8.63
C GLY A 107 -7.36 -4.59 10.14
N GLY A 108 -7.68 -5.75 10.72
CA GLY A 108 -7.81 -5.90 12.16
C GLY A 108 -6.49 -5.73 12.94
N TRP A 109 -5.37 -6.12 12.34
CA TRP A 109 -4.05 -5.88 12.90
C TRP A 109 -3.69 -4.39 12.87
N LEU A 110 -3.97 -3.69 11.78
CA LEU A 110 -3.77 -2.24 11.65
C LEU A 110 -4.45 -1.47 12.78
N GLU A 111 -5.70 -1.80 13.10
CA GLU A 111 -6.45 -1.12 14.17
C GLU A 111 -5.81 -1.31 15.54
N ARG A 112 -5.16 -2.45 15.78
CA ARG A 112 -4.45 -2.75 17.03
C ARG A 112 -3.03 -2.18 17.06
N ALA A 113 -2.26 -2.38 16.00
CA ALA A 113 -0.86 -2.00 15.90
C ALA A 113 -0.65 -0.49 15.69
N GLY A 114 -1.63 0.17 15.07
CA GLY A 114 -1.60 1.59 14.73
C GLY A 114 -1.03 1.88 13.34
N PRO A 115 -1.39 3.05 12.76
CA PRO A 115 -1.07 3.39 11.38
C PRO A 115 0.43 3.59 11.13
N ARG A 116 1.18 4.08 12.12
CA ARG A 116 2.64 4.26 11.98
C ARG A 116 3.34 2.94 11.75
N LYS A 117 3.04 1.93 12.57
CA LYS A 117 3.64 0.60 12.43
C LYS A 117 3.26 -0.05 11.10
N ALA A 118 1.99 0.08 10.72
CA ALA A 118 1.52 -0.41 9.42
C ALA A 118 2.20 0.30 8.24
N GLY A 119 2.38 1.61 8.31
CA GLY A 119 3.10 2.39 7.30
C GLY A 119 4.57 2.00 7.15
N VAL A 120 5.25 1.72 8.27
CA VAL A 120 6.64 1.23 8.24
C VAL A 120 6.73 -0.16 7.61
N VAL A 121 5.83 -1.08 7.99
CA VAL A 121 5.79 -2.42 7.38
C VAL A 121 5.45 -2.34 5.89
N ALA A 122 4.52 -1.46 5.51
CA ALA A 122 4.20 -1.20 4.11
C ALA A 122 5.42 -0.71 3.32
N ALA A 123 6.21 0.23 3.90
CA ALA A 123 7.43 0.74 3.28
C ALA A 123 8.47 -0.37 3.09
N LEU A 124 8.68 -1.21 4.11
CA LEU A 124 9.61 -2.35 4.03
C LEU A 124 9.17 -3.37 2.97
N CYS A 125 7.89 -3.71 2.92
CA CYS A 125 7.37 -4.65 1.94
C CYS A 125 7.41 -4.08 0.52
N TRP A 126 6.94 -2.84 0.30
CA TRP A 126 6.91 -2.24 -1.03
C TRP A 126 8.32 -2.01 -1.59
N CYS A 127 9.19 -1.35 -0.84
CA CYS A 127 10.54 -1.04 -1.27
C CYS A 127 11.44 -2.29 -1.30
N GLY A 128 11.27 -3.20 -0.34
CA GLY A 128 11.94 -4.51 -0.35
C GLY A 128 11.51 -5.37 -1.54
N GLY A 129 10.22 -5.32 -1.89
CA GLY A 129 9.68 -5.95 -3.09
C GLY A 129 10.34 -5.42 -4.37
N LEU A 130 10.47 -4.09 -4.50
CA LEU A 130 11.17 -3.46 -5.64
C LEU A 130 12.65 -3.86 -5.69
N ALA A 131 13.34 -3.87 -4.54
CA ALA A 131 14.75 -4.27 -4.47
C ALA A 131 14.92 -5.75 -4.87
N LEU A 132 14.03 -6.64 -4.42
CA LEU A 132 14.03 -8.03 -4.84
C LEU A 132 13.71 -8.19 -6.33
N GLY A 133 12.82 -7.35 -6.87
CA GLY A 133 12.54 -7.27 -8.29
C GLY A 133 13.77 -6.84 -9.10
N ALA A 134 14.52 -5.86 -8.60
CA ALA A 134 15.79 -5.44 -9.22
C ALA A 134 16.80 -6.58 -9.28
N LEU A 135 16.91 -7.36 -8.20
CA LEU A 135 17.74 -8.58 -8.20
C LEU A 135 17.25 -9.59 -9.23
N GLY A 136 15.93 -9.80 -9.33
CA GLY A 136 15.32 -10.68 -10.31
C GLY A 136 15.62 -10.27 -11.76
N ILE A 137 15.60 -8.97 -12.03
CA ILE A 137 15.96 -8.41 -13.35
C ILE A 137 17.45 -8.65 -13.63
N SER A 138 18.34 -8.32 -12.67
CA SER A 138 19.80 -8.48 -12.82
C SER A 138 20.22 -9.95 -13.00
N MET A 139 19.51 -10.88 -12.36
CA MET A 139 19.77 -12.32 -12.49
C MET A 139 18.96 -12.98 -13.60
N HIS A 140 18.13 -12.21 -14.31
CA HIS A 140 17.19 -12.69 -15.31
C HIS A 140 16.29 -13.82 -14.80
N GLN A 141 15.67 -13.60 -13.62
CA GLN A 141 14.81 -14.58 -12.94
C GLN A 141 13.39 -14.02 -12.76
N LEU A 142 12.46 -14.44 -13.59
CA LEU A 142 11.08 -13.94 -13.60
C LEU A 142 10.34 -14.21 -12.28
N TRP A 143 10.61 -15.36 -11.63
CA TRP A 143 9.98 -15.71 -10.35
C TRP A 143 10.32 -14.71 -9.24
N LEU A 144 11.51 -14.08 -9.27
CA LEU A 144 11.87 -13.03 -8.31
C LEU A 144 11.07 -11.75 -8.54
N ILE A 145 10.69 -11.44 -9.78
CA ILE A 145 9.83 -10.30 -10.10
C ILE A 145 8.41 -10.59 -9.62
N TRP A 146 7.92 -11.82 -9.75
CA TRP A 146 6.60 -12.18 -9.23
C TRP A 146 6.59 -12.20 -7.70
N LEU A 147 7.61 -12.74 -7.05
CA LEU A 147 7.74 -12.76 -5.60
C LEU A 147 7.97 -11.37 -5.02
N GLY A 148 8.93 -10.61 -5.56
CA GLY A 148 9.33 -9.31 -5.04
C GLY A 148 8.21 -8.27 -5.18
N PRO A 149 8.10 -7.57 -6.31
CA PRO A 149 7.04 -6.58 -6.50
C PRO A 149 5.65 -7.21 -6.43
N GLY A 150 5.43 -8.40 -7.03
CA GLY A 150 4.11 -9.02 -7.10
C GLY A 150 3.53 -9.39 -5.74
N ILE A 151 4.22 -10.23 -4.97
CA ILE A 151 3.68 -10.76 -3.70
C ILE A 151 4.09 -9.86 -2.53
N ILE A 152 5.38 -9.68 -2.28
CA ILE A 152 5.86 -8.88 -1.13
C ILE A 152 5.44 -7.43 -1.29
N GLY A 153 5.63 -6.86 -2.49
CA GLY A 153 5.16 -5.52 -2.83
C GLY A 153 3.63 -5.40 -2.71
N GLY A 154 2.88 -6.41 -3.13
CA GLY A 154 1.42 -6.48 -2.97
C GLY A 154 0.96 -6.40 -1.51
N VAL A 155 1.66 -7.05 -0.57
CA VAL A 155 1.40 -6.87 0.87
C VAL A 155 1.67 -5.43 1.29
N GLY A 156 2.78 -4.85 0.82
CA GLY A 156 3.11 -3.44 1.05
C GLY A 156 2.03 -2.49 0.53
N LEU A 157 1.50 -2.77 -0.66
CA LEU A 157 0.38 -2.03 -1.26
C LEU A 157 -0.86 -2.08 -0.37
N GLY A 158 -1.28 -3.25 0.09
CA GLY A 158 -2.48 -3.41 0.91
C GLY A 158 -2.39 -2.66 2.23
N LEU A 159 -1.30 -2.84 2.99
CA LEU A 159 -1.06 -2.11 4.24
C LEU A 159 -0.90 -0.60 4.01
N GLY A 160 -0.16 -0.22 2.97
CA GLY A 160 0.04 1.16 2.57
C GLY A 160 -1.23 1.85 2.09
N TYR A 161 -2.21 1.10 1.56
CA TYR A 161 -3.50 1.63 1.14
C TYR A 161 -4.44 1.86 2.31
N ILE A 162 -4.63 0.84 3.18
CA ILE A 162 -5.64 0.94 4.25
C ILE A 162 -5.22 1.88 5.40
N SER A 163 -3.92 2.04 5.66
CA SER A 163 -3.45 2.87 6.78
C SER A 163 -3.72 4.37 6.61
N PRO A 164 -3.48 5.01 5.45
CA PRO A 164 -3.87 6.39 5.19
C PRO A 164 -5.38 6.60 5.19
N VAL A 165 -6.12 5.71 4.52
CA VAL A 165 -7.60 5.80 4.42
C VAL A 165 -8.22 5.78 5.80
N SER A 166 -7.88 4.78 6.64
CA SER A 166 -8.38 4.68 8.01
C SER A 166 -8.04 5.91 8.85
N THR A 167 -6.82 6.42 8.72
CA THR A 167 -6.35 7.57 9.50
C THR A 167 -7.07 8.86 9.08
N LEU A 168 -7.21 9.11 7.78
CA LEU A 168 -7.89 10.30 7.26
C LEU A 168 -9.37 10.33 7.65
N ILE A 169 -10.09 9.21 7.54
CA ILE A 169 -11.51 9.12 7.92
C ILE A 169 -11.69 9.42 9.41
N LYS A 170 -10.75 9.00 10.27
CA LYS A 170 -10.79 9.29 11.71
C LYS A 170 -10.62 10.79 12.03
N TRP A 171 -9.82 11.51 11.25
CA TRP A 171 -9.59 12.94 11.42
C TRP A 171 -10.64 13.84 10.77
N PHE A 172 -11.34 13.36 9.74
CA PHE A 172 -12.32 14.13 8.99
C PHE A 172 -13.70 13.47 8.97
N PRO A 173 -14.31 13.18 10.15
CA PRO A 173 -15.66 12.62 10.22
C PRO A 173 -16.71 13.61 9.69
N ASP A 174 -16.41 14.91 9.73
CA ASP A 174 -17.20 16.02 9.19
C ASP A 174 -17.12 16.13 7.67
N ARG A 175 -16.10 15.56 7.04
CA ARG A 175 -15.80 15.67 5.60
C ARG A 175 -15.30 14.34 5.02
N ARG A 176 -16.03 13.25 5.28
CA ARG A 176 -15.62 11.89 4.87
C ARG A 176 -15.35 11.76 3.39
N GLY A 177 -16.19 12.35 2.53
CA GLY A 177 -15.99 12.34 1.08
C GLY A 177 -14.68 13.00 0.66
N MET A 178 -14.32 14.14 1.26
CA MET A 178 -13.04 14.78 1.02
C MET A 178 -11.87 13.92 1.51
N ALA A 179 -11.97 13.32 2.69
CA ALA A 179 -10.92 12.45 3.24
C ALA A 179 -10.65 11.25 2.34
N THR A 180 -11.71 10.58 1.90
CA THR A 180 -11.62 9.45 0.97
C THR A 180 -11.11 9.91 -0.40
N GLY A 181 -11.57 11.04 -0.91
CA GLY A 181 -11.12 11.61 -2.18
C GLY A 181 -9.63 11.94 -2.17
N MET A 182 -9.10 12.53 -1.09
CA MET A 182 -7.65 12.79 -0.94
C MET A 182 -6.84 11.48 -0.95
N ALA A 183 -7.33 10.45 -0.26
CA ALA A 183 -6.67 9.15 -0.24
C ALA A 183 -6.61 8.53 -1.64
N ILE A 184 -7.74 8.46 -2.35
CA ILE A 184 -7.83 7.89 -3.70
C ILE A 184 -7.01 8.72 -4.70
N MET A 185 -7.06 10.05 -4.62
CA MET A 185 -6.26 10.95 -5.46
C MET A 185 -4.76 10.70 -5.26
N GLY A 186 -4.31 10.50 -4.02
CA GLY A 186 -2.91 10.19 -3.72
C GLY A 186 -2.47 8.88 -4.36
N PHE A 187 -3.27 7.84 -4.23
CA PHE A 187 -2.98 6.53 -4.82
C PHE A 187 -3.03 6.57 -6.35
N GLY A 188 -4.11 7.09 -6.94
CA GLY A 188 -4.23 7.23 -8.40
C GLY A 188 -3.22 8.20 -9.02
N GLY A 189 -2.86 9.27 -8.31
CA GLY A 189 -1.87 10.27 -8.73
C GLY A 189 -0.43 9.79 -8.68
N GLY A 190 -0.14 8.69 -7.97
CA GLY A 190 1.21 8.15 -7.85
C GLY A 190 1.82 7.76 -9.18
N ALA A 191 1.05 7.18 -10.09
CA ALA A 191 1.51 6.84 -11.44
C ALA A 191 1.82 8.09 -12.29
N MET A 192 1.07 9.18 -12.11
CA MET A 192 1.28 10.43 -12.84
C MET A 192 2.66 11.04 -12.56
N ILE A 193 3.18 10.85 -11.35
CA ILE A 193 4.53 11.30 -10.96
C ILE A 193 5.54 10.18 -11.16
N GLY A 194 5.20 8.97 -10.75
CA GLY A 194 6.10 7.83 -10.71
C GLY A 194 6.50 7.31 -12.09
N ALA A 195 5.57 7.28 -13.06
CA ALA A 195 5.88 6.77 -14.40
C ALA A 195 6.87 7.69 -15.17
N PRO A 196 6.68 9.02 -15.23
CA PRO A 196 7.69 9.91 -15.78
C PRO A 196 9.04 9.83 -15.07
N LEU A 197 9.04 9.76 -13.72
CA LEU A 197 10.27 9.58 -12.94
C LEU A 197 10.98 8.27 -13.32
N ALA A 198 10.23 7.18 -13.44
CA ALA A 198 10.80 5.89 -13.86
C ALA A 198 11.42 5.95 -15.24
N VAL A 199 10.76 6.61 -16.20
CA VAL A 199 11.30 6.80 -17.57
C VAL A 199 12.58 7.62 -17.53
N LEU A 200 12.65 8.70 -16.75
CA LEU A 200 13.85 9.50 -16.58
C LEU A 200 15.00 8.69 -15.95
N LEU A 201 14.73 7.90 -14.93
CA LEU A 201 15.70 7.04 -14.27
C LEU A 201 16.19 5.93 -15.21
N MET A 202 15.30 5.26 -15.94
CA MET A 202 15.69 4.27 -16.95
C MET A 202 16.61 4.90 -18.00
N LYS A 203 16.25 6.08 -18.51
CA LYS A 203 17.12 6.79 -19.48
C LYS A 203 18.48 7.16 -18.89
N HIS A 204 18.53 7.50 -17.60
CA HIS A 204 19.79 7.83 -16.91
C HIS A 204 20.69 6.61 -16.71
N PHE A 205 20.11 5.46 -16.38
CA PHE A 205 20.84 4.23 -16.10
C PHE A 205 21.03 3.32 -17.33
N SER A 206 20.36 3.62 -18.46
CA SER A 206 20.48 2.79 -19.66
C SER A 206 21.89 2.83 -20.25
N SER A 207 22.33 1.69 -20.77
CA SER A 207 23.54 1.52 -21.55
C SER A 207 23.24 0.83 -22.89
N ALA A 208 24.26 0.51 -23.68
CA ALA A 208 24.07 -0.19 -24.95
C ALA A 208 23.41 -1.57 -24.80
N ASP A 209 23.69 -2.26 -23.68
CA ASP A 209 23.26 -3.63 -23.42
C ASP A 209 22.30 -3.77 -22.24
N ASP A 210 21.94 -2.69 -21.54
CA ASP A 210 21.05 -2.72 -20.37
C ASP A 210 20.01 -1.58 -20.46
N PRO A 211 18.71 -1.87 -20.41
CA PRO A 211 17.66 -0.85 -20.40
C PRO A 211 17.58 -0.05 -19.08
N GLY A 212 18.43 -0.32 -18.08
CA GLY A 212 18.52 0.41 -16.82
C GLY A 212 17.35 0.17 -15.86
N VAL A 213 16.55 -0.87 -16.04
CA VAL A 213 15.36 -1.12 -15.23
C VAL A 213 15.70 -1.58 -13.82
N ALA A 214 16.73 -2.42 -13.65
CA ALA A 214 17.14 -2.90 -12.33
C ALA A 214 17.62 -1.75 -11.44
N GLN A 215 18.46 -0.88 -11.96
CA GLN A 215 18.94 0.32 -11.28
C GLN A 215 17.81 1.29 -10.97
N THR A 216 16.85 1.42 -11.89
CA THR A 216 15.64 2.22 -11.69
C THR A 216 14.80 1.69 -10.54
N PHE A 217 14.62 0.38 -10.42
CA PHE A 217 13.88 -0.23 -9.29
C PHE A 217 14.57 0.06 -7.96
N LEU A 218 15.90 -0.02 -7.89
CA LEU A 218 16.67 0.31 -6.69
C LEU A 218 16.56 1.80 -6.33
N ALA A 219 16.67 2.69 -7.32
CA ALA A 219 16.53 4.13 -7.11
C ALA A 219 15.11 4.49 -6.62
N LEU A 220 14.07 3.92 -7.25
CA LEU A 220 12.68 4.10 -6.80
C LEU A 220 12.46 3.52 -5.40
N ALA A 221 13.02 2.34 -5.10
CA ALA A 221 12.94 1.75 -3.77
C ALA A 221 13.53 2.67 -2.70
N ALA A 222 14.70 3.27 -2.97
CA ALA A 222 15.35 4.20 -2.04
C ALA A 222 14.52 5.48 -1.86
N ILE A 223 14.06 6.11 -2.95
CA ILE A 223 13.24 7.32 -2.91
C ILE A 223 11.93 7.03 -2.15
N TYR A 224 11.21 5.99 -2.53
CA TYR A 224 9.94 5.64 -1.90
C TYR A 224 10.11 5.26 -0.44
N PHE A 225 11.18 4.57 -0.07
CA PHE A 225 11.47 4.24 1.32
C PHE A 225 11.56 5.50 2.18
N VAL A 226 12.31 6.51 1.74
CA VAL A 226 12.43 7.79 2.47
C VAL A 226 11.07 8.47 2.62
N PHE A 227 10.31 8.63 1.53
CA PHE A 227 9.01 9.30 1.57
C PHE A 227 7.99 8.52 2.40
N MET A 228 7.92 7.20 2.26
CA MET A 228 6.99 6.36 3.01
C MET A 228 7.33 6.33 4.51
N ILE A 229 8.61 6.27 4.88
CA ILE A 229 9.02 6.34 6.29
C ILE A 229 8.70 7.71 6.86
N CYS A 230 9.00 8.80 6.16
CA CYS A 230 8.61 10.16 6.60
C CYS A 230 7.08 10.26 6.78
N GLY A 231 6.30 9.75 5.85
CA GLY A 231 4.84 9.68 5.95
C GLY A 231 4.38 8.85 7.16
N ALA A 232 4.93 7.65 7.33
CA ALA A 232 4.60 6.77 8.46
C ALA A 232 4.91 7.40 9.82
N LEU A 233 6.06 8.07 9.97
CA LEU A 233 6.43 8.77 11.18
C LEU A 233 5.58 10.03 11.43
N GLY A 234 5.11 10.67 10.37
CA GLY A 234 4.20 11.80 10.40
C GLY A 234 2.79 11.46 10.89
N TYR A 235 2.40 10.18 10.86
CA TYR A 235 1.06 9.78 11.30
C TYR A 235 0.75 10.14 12.74
N ARG A 236 -0.45 10.70 12.93
CA ARG A 236 -1.10 10.90 14.23
C ARG A 236 -2.54 10.42 14.12
N VAL A 237 -3.04 9.84 15.20
CA VAL A 237 -4.45 9.45 15.33
C VAL A 237 -5.14 10.37 16.34
N PRO A 238 -6.43 10.68 16.15
CA PRO A 238 -7.15 11.49 17.12
C PRO A 238 -7.28 10.72 18.45
N PRO A 239 -7.28 11.43 19.60
CA PRO A 239 -7.57 10.83 20.89
C PRO A 239 -9.01 10.30 20.93
N SER A 240 -9.27 9.38 21.88
CA SER A 240 -10.60 8.79 22.06
C SER A 240 -11.63 9.88 22.33
N GLY A 241 -12.76 9.81 21.61
CA GLY A 241 -13.85 10.80 21.76
C GLY A 241 -13.58 12.16 21.10
N TRP A 242 -12.46 12.34 20.41
CA TRP A 242 -12.17 13.56 19.69
C TRP A 242 -13.22 13.85 18.61
N ARG A 243 -13.61 15.12 18.50
CA ARG A 243 -14.54 15.60 17.45
C ARG A 243 -14.05 16.96 16.95
N PRO A 244 -14.27 17.27 15.66
CA PRO A 244 -14.02 18.61 15.14
C PRO A 244 -14.85 19.67 15.87
N ALA A 245 -14.31 20.85 16.06
CA ALA A 245 -15.03 21.97 16.67
C ALA A 245 -16.30 22.28 15.88
N GLY A 246 -17.42 22.46 16.57
CA GLY A 246 -18.71 22.79 15.97
C GLY A 246 -19.41 21.62 15.22
N TRP A 247 -18.83 20.40 15.22
CA TRP A 247 -19.45 19.26 14.58
C TRP A 247 -20.12 18.32 15.59
N THR A 248 -21.37 18.06 15.37
CA THR A 248 -22.14 17.03 16.09
C THR A 248 -22.40 15.86 15.13
N ALA A 249 -22.24 14.65 15.63
CA ALA A 249 -22.61 13.46 14.84
C ALA A 249 -24.09 13.61 14.43
N PRO A 250 -24.46 13.32 13.17
CA PRO A 250 -25.85 13.36 12.75
C PRO A 250 -26.67 12.52 13.73
N ALA A 251 -27.65 13.15 14.38
CA ALA A 251 -28.63 12.43 15.16
C ALA A 251 -29.33 11.47 14.19
N GLY A 252 -29.28 10.17 14.50
CA GLY A 252 -29.84 9.17 13.61
C GLY A 252 -31.35 9.32 13.56
N ASN A 253 -31.84 10.21 12.70
CA ASN A 253 -33.24 10.24 12.38
C ASN A 253 -33.58 8.98 11.59
N ALA A 254 -34.58 8.27 12.05
CA ALA A 254 -35.08 7.01 11.47
C ALA A 254 -35.51 7.12 9.99
N SER A 255 -35.55 8.34 9.43
CA SER A 255 -35.93 8.60 8.03
C SER A 255 -34.76 8.47 7.03
N ASN A 256 -33.50 8.40 7.47
CA ASN A 256 -32.35 8.28 6.56
C ASN A 256 -31.97 6.81 6.40
N THR A 257 -32.65 6.10 5.50
CA THR A 257 -32.52 4.65 5.24
C THR A 257 -31.13 4.26 4.71
N MET A 258 -30.30 5.23 4.27
CA MET A 258 -28.97 4.98 3.73
C MET A 258 -27.86 4.96 4.79
N VAL A 259 -28.14 5.35 6.04
CA VAL A 259 -27.14 5.34 7.12
C VAL A 259 -27.56 4.33 8.18
N THR A 260 -26.90 3.18 8.20
CA THR A 260 -27.11 2.20 9.26
C THR A 260 -26.55 2.67 10.60
N GLN A 261 -27.30 2.51 11.66
CA GLN A 261 -26.86 2.77 13.04
C GLN A 261 -26.34 1.50 13.72
N ARG A 262 -26.50 0.34 13.07
CA ARG A 262 -26.06 -0.95 13.60
C ARG A 262 -24.67 -1.26 13.07
N HIS A 263 -23.67 -1.18 13.94
CA HIS A 263 -22.34 -1.67 13.64
C HIS A 263 -22.33 -3.20 13.70
N VAL A 264 -22.10 -3.83 12.55
CA VAL A 264 -22.00 -5.29 12.46
C VAL A 264 -20.54 -5.68 12.60
N HIS A 265 -20.22 -6.55 13.56
CA HIS A 265 -18.87 -7.07 13.73
C HIS A 265 -18.47 -7.92 12.50
N LEU A 266 -17.20 -7.87 12.10
CA LEU A 266 -16.70 -8.55 10.91
C LEU A 266 -17.06 -10.05 10.88
N ASN A 267 -16.99 -10.74 12.03
CA ASN A 267 -17.32 -12.17 12.16
C ASN A 267 -18.80 -12.49 11.84
N VAL A 268 -19.66 -11.47 11.78
CA VAL A 268 -21.07 -11.60 11.40
C VAL A 268 -21.30 -11.03 10.01
N ALA A 269 -20.61 -9.95 9.65
CA ALA A 269 -20.78 -9.25 8.38
C ALA A 269 -20.57 -10.18 7.17
N TRP A 270 -19.51 -10.98 7.15
CA TRP A 270 -19.19 -11.90 6.05
C TRP A 270 -20.23 -13.01 5.85
N LYS A 271 -21.13 -13.26 6.85
CA LYS A 271 -22.26 -14.19 6.76
C LYS A 271 -23.49 -13.57 6.15
N THR A 272 -23.49 -12.27 5.86
CA THR A 272 -24.65 -11.55 5.31
C THR A 272 -24.56 -11.45 3.80
N PRO A 273 -25.68 -11.58 3.06
CA PRO A 273 -25.70 -11.39 1.61
C PRO A 273 -25.17 -10.02 1.17
N GLN A 274 -25.45 -8.97 1.97
CA GLN A 274 -25.03 -7.60 1.70
C GLN A 274 -23.51 -7.47 1.61
N PHE A 275 -22.76 -8.20 2.44
CA PHE A 275 -21.31 -8.22 2.38
C PHE A 275 -20.84 -8.70 1.01
N TRP A 276 -21.37 -9.80 0.52
CA TRP A 276 -20.98 -10.39 -0.76
C TRP A 276 -21.46 -9.60 -1.97
N LEU A 277 -22.57 -8.88 -1.87
CA LEU A 277 -23.06 -7.99 -2.92
C LEU A 277 -22.18 -6.74 -3.09
N VAL A 278 -21.48 -6.31 -2.03
CA VAL A 278 -20.57 -5.16 -2.07
C VAL A 278 -19.16 -5.60 -2.45
N TRP A 279 -18.76 -6.81 -2.10
CA TRP A 279 -17.47 -7.41 -2.45
C TRP A 279 -17.36 -7.71 -3.95
#